data_ec4d8c3692de7023593e5720c14b4039
#
_entry.id   ec4d8c3692de7023593e5720c14b4039
#
_cell.length_a   1.000
_cell.length_b   1.000
_cell.length_c   1.000
_cell.angle_alpha   90.00
_cell.angle_beta   90.00
_cell.angle_gamma   90.00
#
_symmetry.space_group_name_H-M   'P 1'
#
loop_
_entity.id
_entity.type
_entity.pdbx_description
1 polymer ?
#
loop_
_entity_poly.entity_id
_entity_poly.type
_entity_poly.pdbx_seq_one_letter_code
_entity_poly.pdbx_strand_id
1 'polypeptide(L)'
;MEILFKNLHSRGDYYILPMDVLITNDDGIESSNLMALAKAACEYANVKVVAPQHEQSGVGHGFSYYRSLHYAPAESFPCEAFWVDGTPADCMKFALTHIYKDFHFDLVISGVNNGDNAGTASFYSGTVAAAREAALWGVPAIAVSLQKQSDYALSYVLKWVQDTLKRRSFAGMPKQTLWNFNVPACSPEKPCKGVRISKTSTAMFNDYYVEAEKSKDYLGEETTYLLNADSKRKSAQNDNNLQLKAYNLMGNKITDFAYETDDWWLAQGYASLSPQTVDLTDREEFKRLMDYESV
;
A
#
# COMPACT_ATOMS: atom_id res chain seq x y z
N MET A 1 19.19 23.68 17.09
CA MET A 1 19.29 22.29 16.60
C MET A 1 20.50 22.08 15.67
N GLU A 2 21.47 22.98 15.70
CA GLU A 2 22.72 22.92 14.88
C GLU A 2 23.99 22.55 15.68
N ILE A 3 23.89 22.29 16.98
CA ILE A 3 25.06 22.11 17.87
C ILE A 3 25.47 20.63 18.05
N LEU A 4 24.66 19.67 17.59
CA LEU A 4 24.92 18.24 17.80
C LEU A 4 25.71 17.55 16.66
N PHE A 5 26.02 18.24 15.55
CA PHE A 5 26.69 17.63 14.39
C PHE A 5 28.20 17.92 14.27
N LYS A 6 28.80 18.66 15.18
CA LYS A 6 30.22 19.11 15.03
C LYS A 6 31.31 18.31 15.73
N ASN A 7 31.00 17.23 16.47
CA ASN A 7 32.03 16.51 17.24
C ASN A 7 32.13 14.99 17.02
N LEU A 8 31.79 14.47 15.84
CA LEU A 8 31.88 13.04 15.53
C LEU A 8 32.78 12.75 14.31
N HIS A 9 33.99 13.33 14.29
CA HIS A 9 35.01 12.97 13.30
C HIS A 9 36.25 12.40 13.99
N SER A 10 36.11 11.24 14.64
CA SER A 10 37.26 10.32 14.84
C SER A 10 36.82 8.99 15.46
N ARG A 11 36.95 7.96 14.71
CA ARG A 11 36.77 6.52 14.95
C ARG A 11 35.46 5.93 14.40
N GLY A 12 35.63 5.03 13.47
CA GLY A 12 34.73 4.31 12.60
C GLY A 12 33.63 3.41 13.17
N ASP A 13 33.00 3.77 14.29
CA ASP A 13 31.78 3.14 14.77
C ASP A 13 30.65 4.19 14.72
N TYR A 14 29.98 4.28 13.58
CA TYR A 14 28.70 4.96 13.52
C TYR A 14 27.71 4.13 14.35
N TYR A 15 27.43 4.54 15.57
CA TYR A 15 26.22 4.13 16.28
C TYR A 15 25.03 4.62 15.46
N ILE A 16 24.58 3.79 14.52
CA ILE A 16 23.30 4.02 13.87
C ILE A 16 22.26 3.86 14.97
N LEU A 17 21.60 4.95 15.38
CA LEU A 17 20.47 4.87 16.30
C LEU A 17 19.48 3.84 15.77
N PRO A 18 18.94 2.97 16.63
CA PRO A 18 17.94 2.00 16.21
C PRO A 18 16.81 2.76 15.50
N MET A 19 16.37 2.25 14.37
CA MET A 19 15.30 2.81 13.56
C MET A 19 14.03 2.04 13.87
N ASP A 20 12.95 2.76 14.10
CA ASP A 20 11.64 2.20 14.44
C ASP A 20 10.72 2.21 13.21
N VAL A 21 10.27 1.03 12.79
CA VAL A 21 9.45 0.84 11.59
C VAL A 21 8.12 0.16 11.94
N LEU A 22 7.02 0.77 11.50
CA LEU A 22 5.70 0.15 11.58
C LEU A 22 5.32 -0.44 10.23
N ILE A 23 4.88 -1.70 10.23
CA ILE A 23 4.50 -2.44 9.01
C ILE A 23 3.01 -2.78 9.06
N THR A 24 2.37 -2.70 7.90
CA THR A 24 0.98 -3.08 7.67
C THR A 24 0.78 -3.63 6.25
N ASN A 25 -0.45 -4.01 5.90
CA ASN A 25 -0.88 -4.40 4.56
C ASN A 25 -2.40 -4.25 4.40
N ASP A 26 -2.96 -4.71 3.29
CA ASP A 26 -4.39 -4.91 3.07
C ASP A 26 -4.77 -6.40 2.81
N ASP A 27 -3.79 -7.29 2.65
CA ASP A 27 -4.02 -8.74 2.53
C ASP A 27 -4.39 -9.42 3.87
N GLY A 28 -4.20 -8.73 5.00
CA GLY A 28 -4.47 -9.23 6.35
C GLY A 28 -3.24 -9.78 7.06
N ILE A 29 -3.42 -9.99 8.38
CA ILE A 29 -2.33 -10.39 9.31
C ILE A 29 -1.72 -11.76 8.98
N GLU A 30 -2.46 -12.66 8.34
CA GLU A 30 -1.98 -14.00 7.97
C GLU A 30 -1.22 -14.03 6.62
N SER A 31 -1.08 -12.88 5.94
CA SER A 31 -0.38 -12.79 4.67
C SER A 31 1.08 -13.23 4.77
N SER A 32 1.47 -14.17 3.92
CA SER A 32 2.87 -14.62 3.81
C SER A 32 3.81 -13.51 3.35
N ASN A 33 3.33 -12.58 2.52
CA ASN A 33 4.09 -11.42 2.07
C ASN A 33 4.34 -10.43 3.21
N LEU A 34 3.36 -10.22 4.10
CA LEU A 34 3.52 -9.40 5.31
C LEU A 34 4.58 -9.98 6.23
N MET A 35 4.51 -11.29 6.46
CA MET A 35 5.50 -12.02 7.25
C MET A 35 6.91 -11.92 6.66
N ALA A 36 7.04 -12.06 5.33
CA ALA A 36 8.31 -11.95 4.63
C ALA A 36 8.89 -10.53 4.75
N LEU A 37 8.04 -9.51 4.60
CA LEU A 37 8.41 -8.10 4.76
C LEU A 37 8.88 -7.81 6.19
N ALA A 38 8.14 -8.27 7.21
CA ALA A 38 8.52 -8.08 8.61
C ALA A 38 9.88 -8.74 8.91
N LYS A 39 10.10 -9.99 8.47
CA LYS A 39 11.38 -10.68 8.64
C LYS A 39 12.54 -9.91 7.99
N ALA A 40 12.36 -9.45 6.75
CA ALA A 40 13.39 -8.71 6.03
C ALA A 40 13.72 -7.36 6.70
N ALA A 41 12.71 -6.67 7.24
CA ALA A 41 12.90 -5.39 7.91
C ALA A 41 13.54 -5.53 9.30
N CYS A 42 13.26 -6.60 10.04
CA CYS A 42 13.84 -6.88 11.36
C CYS A 42 15.36 -6.99 11.35
N GLU A 43 15.98 -7.24 10.19
CA GLU A 43 17.44 -7.24 10.07
C GLU A 43 18.07 -5.84 10.20
N TYR A 44 17.28 -4.78 10.01
CA TYR A 44 17.78 -3.39 9.91
C TYR A 44 17.05 -2.41 10.83
N ALA A 45 15.95 -2.82 11.48
CA ALA A 45 15.11 -1.94 12.27
C ALA A 45 14.42 -2.68 13.43
N ASN A 46 13.97 -1.92 14.44
CA ASN A 46 12.96 -2.37 15.39
C ASN A 46 11.61 -2.34 14.68
N VAL A 47 11.03 -3.49 14.44
CA VAL A 47 9.79 -3.62 13.67
C VAL A 47 8.61 -3.84 14.60
N LYS A 48 7.50 -3.20 14.28
CA LYS A 48 6.17 -3.49 14.83
C LYS A 48 5.20 -3.70 13.66
N VAL A 49 4.20 -4.56 13.86
CA VAL A 49 3.20 -4.89 12.84
C VAL A 49 1.81 -4.59 13.38
N VAL A 50 1.01 -3.85 12.61
CA VAL A 50 -0.43 -3.71 12.86
C VAL A 50 -1.14 -3.84 11.52
N ALA A 51 -1.94 -4.89 11.35
CA ALA A 51 -2.55 -5.23 10.08
C ALA A 51 -4.02 -5.62 10.24
N PRO A 52 -4.83 -5.56 9.17
CA PRO A 52 -6.20 -6.04 9.20
C PRO A 52 -6.27 -7.51 9.60
N GLN A 53 -7.32 -7.89 10.32
CA GLN A 53 -7.59 -9.29 10.66
C GLN A 53 -7.78 -10.15 9.41
N HIS A 54 -8.46 -9.59 8.41
CA HIS A 54 -8.80 -10.25 7.14
C HIS A 54 -8.47 -9.36 5.96
N GLU A 55 -8.38 -9.96 4.78
CA GLU A 55 -8.18 -9.25 3.51
C GLU A 55 -9.20 -8.10 3.30
N GLN A 56 -8.71 -6.95 2.81
CA GLN A 56 -9.42 -5.69 2.60
C GLN A 56 -9.19 -5.14 1.18
N SER A 57 -9.17 -5.99 0.18
CA SER A 57 -8.94 -5.59 -1.22
C SER A 57 -9.99 -4.60 -1.71
N GLY A 58 -9.56 -3.55 -2.40
CA GLY A 58 -10.44 -2.56 -3.02
C GLY A 58 -11.14 -1.61 -2.07
N VAL A 59 -10.76 -1.57 -0.78
CA VAL A 59 -11.43 -0.74 0.24
C VAL A 59 -11.08 0.76 0.12
N GLY A 60 -10.03 1.09 -0.63
CA GLY A 60 -9.53 2.47 -0.72
C GLY A 60 -9.12 3.03 0.65
N HIS A 61 -9.31 4.34 0.87
CA HIS A 61 -9.03 5.00 2.15
C HIS A 61 -10.26 5.05 3.06
N GLY A 62 -11.09 3.98 3.03
CA GLY A 62 -12.22 3.85 3.94
C GLY A 62 -11.77 3.60 5.38
N PHE A 63 -12.48 4.16 6.37
CA PHE A 63 -12.25 3.88 7.78
C PHE A 63 -13.56 3.72 8.56
N SER A 64 -13.47 3.06 9.73
CA SER A 64 -14.63 2.72 10.57
C SER A 64 -14.96 3.87 11.52
N TYR A 65 -16.03 4.62 11.25
CA TYR A 65 -16.44 5.75 12.08
C TYR A 65 -17.51 5.38 13.13
N TYR A 66 -18.47 4.52 12.74
CA TYR A 66 -19.65 4.23 13.56
C TYR A 66 -19.64 2.87 14.22
N ARG A 67 -18.54 2.11 14.16
CA ARG A 67 -18.41 0.82 14.84
C ARG A 67 -17.17 0.77 15.72
N SER A 68 -17.22 -0.05 16.76
CA SER A 68 -16.05 -0.37 17.56
C SER A 68 -15.05 -1.18 16.75
N LEU A 69 -13.76 -0.99 17.01
CA LEU A 69 -12.67 -1.81 16.51
C LEU A 69 -12.21 -2.76 17.62
N HIS A 70 -11.92 -3.99 17.24
CA HIS A 70 -11.30 -4.99 18.11
C HIS A 70 -9.89 -5.27 17.63
N TYR A 71 -8.99 -5.58 18.54
CA TYR A 71 -7.62 -5.94 18.20
C TYR A 71 -7.08 -6.98 19.21
N ALA A 72 -6.11 -7.76 18.78
CA ALA A 72 -5.39 -8.66 19.67
C ALA A 72 -3.97 -8.93 19.14
N PRO A 73 -3.07 -9.44 19.99
CA PRO A 73 -1.74 -9.86 19.58
C PRO A 73 -1.78 -10.94 18.50
N ALA A 74 -0.76 -10.93 17.61
CA ALA A 74 -0.49 -11.95 16.60
C ALA A 74 0.88 -12.58 16.88
N GLU A 75 0.89 -13.80 17.42
CA GLU A 75 2.08 -14.43 18.01
C GLU A 75 3.08 -15.00 16.97
N SER A 76 2.69 -15.12 15.70
CA SER A 76 3.53 -15.76 14.67
C SER A 76 4.67 -14.89 14.12
N PHE A 77 4.73 -13.60 14.46
CA PHE A 77 5.71 -12.66 13.93
C PHE A 77 7.05 -12.66 14.68
N PRO A 78 8.17 -12.31 14.03
CA PRO A 78 9.48 -12.17 14.68
C PRO A 78 9.58 -10.90 15.57
N CYS A 79 8.51 -10.11 15.64
CA CYS A 79 8.42 -8.83 16.34
C CYS A 79 7.02 -8.68 16.95
N GLU A 80 6.81 -7.61 17.72
CA GLU A 80 5.48 -7.30 18.26
C GLU A 80 4.49 -7.04 17.12
N ALA A 81 3.38 -7.76 17.14
CA ALA A 81 2.37 -7.70 16.09
C ALA A 81 0.95 -7.75 16.66
N PHE A 82 0.04 -7.01 16.03
CA PHE A 82 -1.39 -6.98 16.34
C PHE A 82 -2.22 -7.06 15.06
N TRP A 83 -3.35 -7.75 15.14
CA TRP A 83 -4.40 -7.61 14.15
C TRP A 83 -5.50 -6.67 14.65
N VAL A 84 -6.17 -6.00 13.72
CA VAL A 84 -7.33 -5.14 13.97
C VAL A 84 -8.44 -5.58 13.02
N ASP A 85 -9.70 -5.66 13.50
CA ASP A 85 -10.86 -5.99 12.66
C ASP A 85 -11.32 -4.81 11.80
N GLY A 86 -10.38 -4.02 11.30
CA GLY A 86 -10.57 -2.79 10.56
C GLY A 86 -9.98 -2.82 9.15
N THR A 87 -10.10 -1.68 8.47
CA THR A 87 -9.43 -1.43 7.19
C THR A 87 -7.93 -1.16 7.42
N PRO A 88 -7.09 -1.15 6.36
CA PRO A 88 -5.69 -0.73 6.49
C PRO A 88 -5.52 0.69 7.06
N ALA A 89 -6.40 1.62 6.69
CA ALA A 89 -6.42 2.97 7.26
C ALA A 89 -6.80 2.95 8.76
N ASP A 90 -7.76 2.12 9.17
CA ASP A 90 -8.06 1.90 10.59
C ASP A 90 -6.85 1.38 11.35
N CYS A 91 -6.15 0.40 10.81
CA CYS A 91 -4.95 -0.18 11.41
C CYS A 91 -3.89 0.90 11.68
N MET A 92 -3.61 1.75 10.70
CA MET A 92 -2.63 2.83 10.86
C MET A 92 -3.09 3.90 11.83
N LYS A 93 -4.33 4.37 11.69
CA LYS A 93 -4.90 5.34 12.61
C LYS A 93 -4.87 4.81 14.05
N PHE A 94 -5.33 3.59 14.28
CA PHE A 94 -5.38 2.96 15.59
C PHE A 94 -3.99 2.70 16.17
N ALA A 95 -3.04 2.24 15.35
CA ALA A 95 -1.66 2.06 15.76
C ALA A 95 -1.04 3.38 16.26
N LEU A 96 -1.13 4.45 15.46
CA LEU A 96 -0.48 5.73 15.74
C LEU A 96 -1.17 6.54 16.83
N THR A 97 -2.48 6.36 17.06
CA THR A 97 -3.24 7.15 18.03
C THR A 97 -3.59 6.42 19.32
N HIS A 98 -3.46 5.09 19.35
CA HIS A 98 -3.84 4.28 20.50
C HIS A 98 -2.73 3.32 20.95
N ILE A 99 -2.37 2.32 20.13
CA ILE A 99 -1.40 1.28 20.54
C ILE A 99 -0.04 1.93 20.83
N TYR A 100 0.41 2.82 19.95
CA TYR A 100 1.73 3.45 19.99
C TYR A 100 1.65 4.98 20.05
N LYS A 101 0.63 5.55 20.71
CA LYS A 101 0.36 6.99 20.74
C LYS A 101 1.53 7.86 21.22
N ASP A 102 2.37 7.32 22.09
CA ASP A 102 3.53 8.01 22.68
C ASP A 102 4.86 7.51 22.06
N PHE A 103 4.78 6.73 20.96
CA PHE A 103 5.92 6.15 20.29
C PHE A 103 6.17 6.86 18.95
N HIS A 104 7.43 7.04 18.61
CA HIS A 104 7.81 7.68 17.35
C HIS A 104 8.31 6.63 16.35
N PHE A 105 7.71 6.58 15.17
CA PHE A 105 8.17 5.78 14.07
C PHE A 105 8.94 6.62 13.06
N ASP A 106 10.08 6.11 12.61
CA ASP A 106 10.88 6.71 11.53
C ASP A 106 10.25 6.48 10.15
N LEU A 107 9.55 5.35 9.99
CA LEU A 107 8.97 4.93 8.71
C LEU A 107 7.77 4.01 8.92
N VAL A 108 6.78 4.14 8.05
CA VAL A 108 5.73 3.13 7.85
C VAL A 108 5.95 2.44 6.50
N ILE A 109 5.83 1.11 6.46
CA ILE A 109 5.83 0.34 5.21
C ILE A 109 4.53 -0.45 5.12
N SER A 110 3.77 -0.24 4.04
CA SER A 110 2.53 -0.95 3.76
C SER A 110 2.71 -1.91 2.59
N GLY A 111 2.44 -3.20 2.80
CA GLY A 111 2.53 -4.27 1.79
C GLY A 111 3.15 -5.56 2.35
N VAL A 112 3.66 -6.49 1.52
CA VAL A 112 3.81 -6.39 0.05
C VAL A 112 2.52 -6.87 -0.62
N ASN A 113 1.88 -5.99 -1.38
CA ASN A 113 0.61 -6.30 -2.06
C ASN A 113 0.83 -7.21 -3.27
N ASN A 114 -0.07 -8.18 -3.46
CA ASN A 114 -0.16 -8.97 -4.68
C ASN A 114 -1.13 -8.31 -5.67
N GLY A 115 -0.60 -7.57 -6.60
CA GLY A 115 -1.28 -6.68 -7.54
C GLY A 115 -0.63 -5.30 -7.50
N ASP A 116 -0.37 -4.67 -8.66
CA ASP A 116 0.17 -3.32 -8.66
C ASP A 116 -0.87 -2.29 -8.24
N ASN A 117 -0.40 -1.23 -7.62
CA ASN A 117 -1.17 -0.08 -7.20
C ASN A 117 -0.70 1.19 -7.95
N ALA A 118 -0.25 1.04 -9.18
CA ALA A 118 0.20 2.13 -10.03
C ALA A 118 -0.99 2.94 -10.59
N GLY A 119 -0.74 4.20 -10.89
CA GLY A 119 -1.73 5.09 -11.48
C GLY A 119 -3.02 5.22 -10.67
N THR A 120 -4.15 5.17 -11.36
CA THR A 120 -5.49 5.31 -10.76
C THR A 120 -5.83 4.17 -9.79
N ALA A 121 -5.18 2.99 -9.88
CA ALA A 121 -5.35 1.91 -8.92
C ALA A 121 -5.02 2.35 -7.48
N SER A 122 -4.11 3.32 -7.31
CA SER A 122 -3.73 3.86 -6.00
C SER A 122 -4.88 4.50 -5.21
N PHE A 123 -5.97 4.91 -5.87
CA PHE A 123 -7.16 5.45 -5.21
C PHE A 123 -8.03 4.36 -4.55
N TYR A 124 -8.01 3.15 -5.10
CA TYR A 124 -8.81 2.02 -4.63
C TYR A 124 -8.01 1.11 -3.69
N SER A 125 -6.70 1.30 -3.60
CA SER A 125 -5.77 0.45 -2.85
C SER A 125 -5.83 0.69 -1.34
N GLY A 126 -6.04 -0.38 -0.58
CA GLY A 126 -5.88 -0.40 0.86
C GLY A 126 -4.41 -0.25 1.28
N THR A 127 -3.48 -0.86 0.54
CA THR A 127 -2.03 -0.74 0.75
C THR A 127 -1.56 0.71 0.68
N VAL A 128 -1.95 1.43 -0.39
CA VAL A 128 -1.59 2.86 -0.55
C VAL A 128 -2.33 3.73 0.47
N ALA A 129 -3.56 3.37 0.83
CA ALA A 129 -4.34 4.08 1.82
C ALA A 129 -3.70 4.05 3.21
N ALA A 130 -3.17 2.90 3.65
CA ALA A 130 -2.46 2.81 4.92
C ALA A 130 -1.18 3.68 4.93
N ALA A 131 -0.40 3.67 3.85
CA ALA A 131 0.76 4.56 3.72
C ALA A 131 0.34 6.04 3.70
N ARG A 132 -0.78 6.37 3.05
CA ARG A 132 -1.34 7.73 3.03
C ARG A 132 -1.83 8.17 4.41
N GLU A 133 -2.47 7.28 5.17
CA GLU A 133 -2.87 7.55 6.55
C GLU A 133 -1.65 7.86 7.43
N ALA A 134 -0.57 7.08 7.34
CA ALA A 134 0.67 7.36 8.04
C ALA A 134 1.26 8.74 7.67
N ALA A 135 1.26 9.08 6.39
CA ALA A 135 1.71 10.39 5.90
C ALA A 135 0.85 11.56 6.43
N LEU A 136 -0.47 11.37 6.59
CA LEU A 136 -1.37 12.34 7.24
C LEU A 136 -0.97 12.59 8.69
N TRP A 137 -0.50 11.57 9.41
CA TRP A 137 0.03 11.68 10.77
C TRP A 137 1.48 12.16 10.83
N GLY A 138 2.07 12.51 9.68
CA GLY A 138 3.41 13.08 9.59
C GLY A 138 4.55 12.06 9.65
N VAL A 139 4.25 10.77 9.56
CA VAL A 139 5.25 9.70 9.49
C VAL A 139 5.59 9.44 8.02
N PRO A 140 6.88 9.43 7.62
CA PRO A 140 7.29 8.98 6.30
C PRO A 140 6.70 7.60 5.98
N ALA A 141 6.21 7.39 4.76
CA ALA A 141 5.54 6.13 4.43
C ALA A 141 5.86 5.63 3.02
N ILE A 142 5.89 4.30 2.87
CA ILE A 142 6.12 3.61 1.61
C ILE A 142 5.05 2.54 1.43
N ALA A 143 4.32 2.59 0.32
CA ALA A 143 3.49 1.49 -0.16
C ALA A 143 4.32 0.63 -1.13
N VAL A 144 4.28 -0.71 -0.98
CA VAL A 144 5.04 -1.65 -1.80
C VAL A 144 4.13 -2.72 -2.40
N SER A 145 4.21 -2.90 -3.72
CA SER A 145 3.30 -3.76 -4.49
C SER A 145 4.03 -4.51 -5.61
N LEU A 146 3.53 -5.70 -5.94
CA LEU A 146 4.00 -6.54 -7.04
C LEU A 146 2.93 -6.57 -8.14
N GLN A 147 3.30 -6.32 -9.40
CA GLN A 147 2.36 -6.47 -10.51
C GLN A 147 1.88 -7.93 -10.67
N LYS A 148 2.75 -8.88 -10.32
CA LYS A 148 2.43 -10.31 -10.30
C LYS A 148 3.27 -10.99 -9.22
N GLN A 149 2.61 -11.79 -8.39
CA GLN A 149 3.28 -12.60 -7.36
C GLN A 149 4.22 -13.62 -7.98
N SER A 150 5.46 -13.61 -7.53
CA SER A 150 6.46 -14.66 -7.73
C SER A 150 7.54 -14.53 -6.66
N ASP A 151 8.24 -15.62 -6.33
CA ASP A 151 9.34 -15.61 -5.37
C ASP A 151 10.47 -14.65 -5.81
N TYR A 152 10.70 -14.57 -7.11
CA TYR A 152 11.70 -13.66 -7.67
C TYR A 152 11.31 -12.19 -7.48
N ALA A 153 10.08 -11.81 -7.80
CA ALA A 153 9.58 -10.46 -7.62
C ALA A 153 9.51 -10.07 -6.14
N LEU A 154 9.08 -11.00 -5.27
CA LEU A 154 9.08 -10.80 -3.82
C LEU A 154 10.51 -10.59 -3.31
N SER A 155 11.46 -11.43 -3.70
CA SER A 155 12.88 -11.27 -3.31
C SER A 155 13.45 -9.93 -3.77
N TYR A 156 13.07 -9.45 -4.97
CA TYR A 156 13.50 -8.15 -5.48
C TYR A 156 12.98 -7.00 -4.60
N VAL A 157 11.68 -7.02 -4.24
CA VAL A 157 11.09 -5.98 -3.40
C VAL A 157 11.66 -5.99 -1.98
N LEU A 158 11.85 -7.18 -1.38
CA LEU A 158 12.43 -7.30 -0.04
C LEU A 158 13.86 -6.77 -0.01
N LYS A 159 14.66 -7.10 -1.03
CA LYS A 159 16.02 -6.55 -1.17
C LYS A 159 16.00 -5.03 -1.30
N TRP A 160 15.10 -4.46 -2.08
CA TRP A 160 14.96 -3.01 -2.21
C TRP A 160 14.57 -2.34 -0.89
N VAL A 161 13.65 -2.95 -0.12
CA VAL A 161 13.30 -2.47 1.22
C VAL A 161 14.51 -2.50 2.16
N GLN A 162 15.24 -3.60 2.22
CA GLN A 162 16.46 -3.72 3.03
C GLN A 162 17.49 -2.65 2.67
N ASP A 163 17.76 -2.44 1.37
CA ASP A 163 18.68 -1.41 0.91
C ASP A 163 18.18 0.02 1.26
N THR A 164 16.86 0.25 1.23
CA THR A 164 16.21 1.51 1.63
C THR A 164 16.38 1.76 3.12
N LEU A 165 16.15 0.76 3.96
CA LEU A 165 16.32 0.83 5.41
C LEU A 165 17.80 1.06 5.75
N LYS A 166 18.69 0.24 5.21
CA LYS A 166 20.14 0.33 5.43
C LYS A 166 20.72 1.71 5.10
N ARG A 167 20.27 2.31 4.00
CA ARG A 167 20.71 3.63 3.54
C ARG A 167 19.91 4.78 4.14
N ARG A 168 18.80 4.50 4.81
CA ARG A 168 17.83 5.51 5.27
C ARG A 168 17.42 6.45 4.13
N SER A 169 17.18 5.90 2.93
CA SER A 169 16.91 6.69 1.72
C SER A 169 15.65 7.57 1.83
N PHE A 170 14.74 7.24 2.74
CA PHE A 170 13.54 8.02 3.07
C PHE A 170 13.83 9.22 3.98
N ALA A 171 15.04 9.34 4.55
CA ALA A 171 15.42 10.47 5.38
C ALA A 171 15.36 11.76 4.55
N GLY A 172 14.65 12.76 5.05
CA GLY A 172 14.40 14.01 4.31
C GLY A 172 13.18 13.97 3.39
N MET A 173 12.40 12.87 3.40
CA MET A 173 11.09 12.86 2.73
C MET A 173 10.25 14.04 3.25
N PRO A 174 9.65 14.86 2.36
CA PRO A 174 8.80 15.95 2.78
C PRO A 174 7.64 15.46 3.66
N LYS A 175 7.21 16.28 4.61
CA LYS A 175 6.02 15.95 5.41
C LYS A 175 4.82 15.73 4.50
N GLN A 176 3.92 14.83 4.93
CA GLN A 176 2.69 14.51 4.20
C GLN A 176 2.96 13.94 2.79
N THR A 177 4.11 13.30 2.62
CA THR A 177 4.50 12.59 1.40
C THR A 177 4.59 11.10 1.68
N LEU A 178 4.21 10.29 0.71
CA LEU A 178 4.44 8.84 0.68
C LEU A 178 5.11 8.46 -0.64
N TRP A 179 5.80 7.33 -0.63
CA TRP A 179 6.31 6.69 -1.84
C TRP A 179 5.42 5.51 -2.20
N ASN A 180 5.00 5.44 -3.45
CA ASN A 180 4.29 4.29 -4.01
C ASN A 180 5.26 3.52 -4.90
N PHE A 181 5.72 2.36 -4.43
CA PHE A 181 6.71 1.52 -5.10
C PHE A 181 6.03 0.28 -5.68
N ASN A 182 6.13 0.12 -6.99
CA ASN A 182 5.55 -1.01 -7.71
C ASN A 182 6.63 -1.76 -8.50
N VAL A 183 6.63 -3.09 -8.40
CA VAL A 183 7.58 -3.97 -9.11
C VAL A 183 6.85 -4.67 -10.27
N PRO A 184 7.40 -4.64 -11.50
CA PRO A 184 6.77 -5.27 -12.66
C PRO A 184 6.75 -6.79 -12.51
N ALA A 185 5.92 -7.45 -13.30
CA ALA A 185 5.99 -8.90 -13.46
C ALA A 185 7.40 -9.28 -13.96
N CYS A 186 8.17 -9.98 -13.12
CA CYS A 186 9.54 -10.35 -13.41
C CYS A 186 9.89 -11.77 -12.93
N SER A 187 10.91 -12.34 -13.55
CA SER A 187 11.45 -13.68 -13.28
C SER A 187 12.96 -13.70 -13.52
N PRO A 188 13.66 -14.79 -13.21
CA PRO A 188 15.09 -14.93 -13.56
C PRO A 188 15.36 -14.73 -15.07
N GLU A 189 14.44 -15.19 -15.95
CA GLU A 189 14.56 -15.08 -17.40
C GLU A 189 14.19 -13.68 -17.91
N LYS A 190 13.33 -12.96 -17.18
CA LYS A 190 12.91 -11.60 -17.46
C LYS A 190 13.06 -10.75 -16.21
N PRO A 191 14.31 -10.39 -15.82
CA PRO A 191 14.56 -9.66 -14.59
C PRO A 191 14.02 -8.23 -14.64
N CYS A 192 13.69 -7.68 -13.47
CA CYS A 192 13.43 -6.26 -13.31
C CYS A 192 14.66 -5.44 -13.73
N LYS A 193 14.49 -4.46 -14.61
CA LYS A 193 15.57 -3.66 -15.20
C LYS A 193 16.12 -2.56 -14.26
N GLY A 194 15.62 -2.46 -13.05
CA GLY A 194 15.97 -1.43 -12.07
C GLY A 194 14.81 -0.53 -11.72
N VAL A 195 15.06 0.53 -10.96
CA VAL A 195 14.05 1.47 -10.45
C VAL A 195 14.03 2.75 -11.29
N ARG A 196 12.84 3.29 -11.53
CA ARG A 196 12.63 4.61 -12.16
C ARG A 196 11.72 5.46 -11.25
N ILE A 197 12.11 6.71 -11.08
CA ILE A 197 11.22 7.72 -10.49
C ILE A 197 10.17 8.07 -11.54
N SER A 198 8.92 8.12 -11.12
CA SER A 198 7.78 8.22 -12.02
C SER A 198 6.73 9.21 -11.55
N LYS A 199 5.94 9.70 -12.48
CA LYS A 199 4.68 10.38 -12.22
C LYS A 199 3.61 9.31 -11.99
N THR A 200 2.57 9.64 -11.23
CA THR A 200 1.38 8.78 -11.14
C THR A 200 0.59 8.87 -12.44
N SER A 201 0.26 7.74 -13.05
CA SER A 201 -0.56 7.66 -14.26
C SER A 201 -2.00 8.05 -13.97
N THR A 202 -2.64 8.68 -14.94
CA THR A 202 -4.09 8.96 -14.95
C THR A 202 -4.87 8.00 -15.85
N ALA A 203 -4.21 6.95 -16.35
CA ALA A 203 -4.85 5.93 -17.16
C ALA A 203 -5.99 5.26 -16.37
N MET A 204 -7.16 5.15 -17.00
CA MET A 204 -8.36 4.61 -16.42
C MET A 204 -8.48 3.11 -16.69
N PHE A 205 -9.42 2.47 -16.00
CA PHE A 205 -9.89 1.13 -16.32
C PHE A 205 -11.07 1.22 -17.29
N ASN A 206 -11.22 0.25 -18.17
CA ASN A 206 -12.41 0.08 -19.02
C ASN A 206 -13.46 -0.80 -18.33
N ASP A 207 -13.80 -0.42 -17.11
CA ASP A 207 -14.67 -1.19 -16.23
C ASP A 207 -16.10 -1.29 -16.75
N TYR A 208 -16.71 -2.49 -16.62
CA TYR A 208 -18.10 -2.75 -16.92
C TYR A 208 -18.63 -3.88 -16.04
N TYR A 209 -19.96 -3.92 -15.86
CA TYR A 209 -20.60 -4.96 -15.05
C TYR A 209 -21.26 -6.03 -15.92
N VAL A 210 -21.06 -7.28 -15.54
CA VAL A 210 -21.68 -8.47 -16.17
C VAL A 210 -22.51 -9.20 -15.12
N GLU A 211 -23.70 -9.68 -15.52
CA GLU A 211 -24.51 -10.55 -14.64
C GLU A 211 -23.68 -11.73 -14.14
N ALA A 212 -23.76 -12.02 -12.84
CA ALA A 212 -22.88 -13.00 -12.18
C ALA A 212 -22.96 -14.41 -12.81
N GLU A 213 -24.13 -14.78 -13.33
CA GLU A 213 -24.30 -16.07 -14.03
C GLU A 213 -23.52 -16.14 -15.35
N LYS A 214 -23.37 -15.00 -16.04
CA LYS A 214 -22.67 -14.90 -17.32
C LYS A 214 -21.17 -14.62 -17.16
N SER A 215 -20.74 -14.14 -16.01
CA SER A 215 -19.32 -13.83 -15.79
C SER A 215 -18.41 -15.05 -15.75
N LYS A 216 -18.95 -16.24 -15.45
CA LYS A 216 -18.23 -17.51 -15.45
C LYS A 216 -17.60 -17.84 -16.80
N ASP A 217 -18.20 -17.36 -17.88
CA ASP A 217 -17.71 -17.59 -19.25
C ASP A 217 -16.45 -16.76 -19.57
N TYR A 218 -16.17 -15.71 -18.79
CA TYR A 218 -15.07 -14.76 -18.99
C TYR A 218 -13.93 -14.92 -17.98
N LEU A 219 -14.17 -15.63 -16.87
CA LEU A 219 -13.24 -15.76 -15.77
C LEU A 219 -12.57 -17.14 -15.80
N GLY A 220 -11.25 -17.19 -15.67
CA GLY A 220 -10.54 -18.45 -15.46
C GLY A 220 -10.97 -19.14 -14.15
N GLU A 221 -10.69 -20.44 -14.02
CA GLU A 221 -11.12 -21.26 -12.88
C GLU A 221 -10.71 -20.70 -11.50
N GLU A 222 -9.53 -20.10 -11.37
CA GLU A 222 -9.05 -19.47 -10.13
C GLU A 222 -9.91 -18.29 -9.69
N THR A 223 -10.27 -17.40 -10.62
CA THR A 223 -11.09 -16.22 -10.32
C THR A 223 -12.54 -16.62 -10.00
N THR A 224 -13.04 -17.66 -10.63
CA THR A 224 -14.36 -18.24 -10.35
C THR A 224 -14.43 -18.82 -8.93
N TYR A 225 -13.33 -19.37 -8.40
CA TYR A 225 -13.27 -19.89 -7.03
C TYR A 225 -13.39 -18.79 -5.99
N LEU A 226 -12.71 -17.66 -6.17
CA LEU A 226 -12.77 -16.49 -5.28
C LEU A 226 -14.19 -15.89 -5.24
N LEU A 227 -14.84 -15.76 -6.39
CA LEU A 227 -16.23 -15.25 -6.47
C LEU A 227 -17.23 -16.19 -5.79
N ASN A 228 -17.02 -17.51 -5.85
CA ASN A 228 -17.87 -18.49 -5.17
C ASN A 228 -17.66 -18.51 -3.65
N ALA A 229 -16.51 -18.10 -3.15
CA ALA A 229 -16.24 -17.95 -1.71
C ALA A 229 -17.02 -16.76 -1.12
N ASP A 230 -17.12 -15.65 -1.86
CA ASP A 230 -17.90 -14.47 -1.44
C ASP A 230 -19.42 -14.67 -1.53
N SER A 231 -19.92 -15.49 -2.45
CA SER A 231 -21.35 -15.80 -2.57
C SER A 231 -21.93 -16.56 -1.37
N LYS A 232 -21.07 -17.10 -0.49
CA LYS A 232 -21.45 -17.69 0.81
C LYS A 232 -21.64 -16.64 1.92
N ARG A 233 -21.30 -15.37 1.70
CA ARG A 233 -21.75 -14.27 2.57
C ARG A 233 -23.28 -14.18 2.42
N LYS A 234 -23.97 -14.65 3.46
CA LYS A 234 -25.40 -14.79 3.61
C LYS A 234 -26.18 -13.72 2.86
N SER A 235 -27.00 -14.13 1.89
CA SER A 235 -28.17 -13.37 1.50
C SER A 235 -28.91 -12.95 2.77
N ALA A 236 -28.94 -11.65 3.06
CA ALA A 236 -29.85 -11.14 4.06
C ALA A 236 -31.24 -11.63 3.65
N GLN A 237 -31.86 -12.46 4.49
CA GLN A 237 -33.26 -12.81 4.36
C GLN A 237 -34.06 -11.51 4.49
N ASN A 238 -34.37 -10.88 3.39
CA ASN A 238 -35.40 -9.87 3.32
C ASN A 238 -36.66 -10.51 2.81
N ASP A 239 -37.64 -10.57 3.68
CA ASP A 239 -39.03 -10.93 3.43
C ASP A 239 -39.70 -9.92 2.53
N ASN A 240 -39.33 -9.80 1.28
CA ASN A 240 -40.12 -9.16 0.23
C ASN A 240 -39.70 -9.78 -1.11
N ASN A 241 -40.62 -10.04 -1.99
CA ASN A 241 -40.51 -10.54 -3.37
C ASN A 241 -39.58 -9.72 -4.28
N LEU A 242 -38.43 -9.26 -3.79
CA LEU A 242 -37.39 -8.55 -4.55
C LEU A 242 -36.51 -9.58 -5.24
N GLN A 243 -36.58 -9.67 -6.55
CA GLN A 243 -35.66 -10.44 -7.36
C GLN A 243 -34.31 -9.71 -7.37
N LEU A 244 -33.40 -10.12 -6.47
CA LEU A 244 -32.04 -9.60 -6.44
C LEU A 244 -31.27 -10.04 -7.68
N LYS A 245 -30.61 -9.10 -8.36
CA LYS A 245 -29.69 -9.36 -9.46
C LYS A 245 -28.27 -9.16 -8.98
N ALA A 246 -27.39 -10.10 -9.30
CA ALA A 246 -25.97 -10.04 -8.97
C ALA A 246 -25.15 -9.72 -10.23
N TYR A 247 -24.16 -8.83 -10.08
CA TYR A 247 -23.25 -8.42 -11.15
C TYR A 247 -21.81 -8.48 -10.64
N ASN A 248 -20.89 -8.87 -11.51
CA ASN A 248 -19.45 -8.84 -11.26
C ASN A 248 -18.84 -7.70 -12.07
N LEU A 249 -17.91 -6.97 -11.45
CA LEU A 249 -17.08 -5.98 -12.13
C LEU A 249 -16.07 -6.71 -13.01
N MET A 250 -16.01 -6.31 -14.26
CA MET A 250 -15.07 -6.78 -15.27
C MET A 250 -14.34 -5.58 -15.84
N GLY A 251 -13.18 -5.79 -16.43
CA GLY A 251 -12.42 -4.76 -17.09
C GLY A 251 -10.92 -4.97 -16.96
N ASN A 252 -10.19 -4.15 -17.65
CA ASN A 252 -8.73 -4.14 -17.62
C ASN A 252 -8.25 -2.69 -17.61
N LYS A 253 -7.06 -2.48 -17.08
CA LYS A 253 -6.39 -1.19 -17.18
C LYS A 253 -6.10 -0.84 -18.65
N ILE A 254 -6.43 0.37 -19.06
CA ILE A 254 -6.09 0.87 -20.40
C ILE A 254 -4.57 0.99 -20.51
N THR A 255 -3.97 0.45 -21.57
CA THR A 255 -2.52 0.31 -21.73
C THR A 255 -1.84 1.45 -22.51
N ASP A 256 -2.58 2.50 -22.89
CA ASP A 256 -2.02 3.71 -23.50
C ASP A 256 -1.51 4.65 -22.40
N PHE A 257 -0.35 4.31 -21.87
CA PHE A 257 0.24 5.02 -20.73
C PHE A 257 1.07 6.22 -21.18
N ALA A 258 0.85 7.38 -20.56
CA ALA A 258 1.68 8.55 -20.77
C ALA A 258 3.14 8.28 -20.38
N TYR A 259 4.07 8.88 -21.10
CA TYR A 259 5.51 8.75 -20.89
C TYR A 259 5.94 9.16 -19.48
N GLU A 260 6.88 8.41 -18.89
CA GLU A 260 7.42 8.59 -17.52
C GLU A 260 6.41 8.36 -16.39
N THR A 261 5.23 7.80 -16.66
CA THR A 261 4.32 7.39 -15.59
C THR A 261 4.74 6.04 -15.00
N ASP A 262 4.20 5.73 -13.81
CA ASP A 262 4.42 4.46 -13.13
C ASP A 262 3.95 3.27 -13.97
N ASP A 263 2.77 3.34 -14.56
CA ASP A 263 2.25 2.33 -15.47
C ASP A 263 3.15 2.16 -16.72
N TRP A 264 3.65 3.27 -17.26
CA TRP A 264 4.54 3.22 -18.44
C TRP A 264 5.85 2.49 -18.10
N TRP A 265 6.47 2.80 -16.94
CA TRP A 265 7.71 2.15 -16.53
C TRP A 265 7.52 0.67 -16.22
N LEU A 266 6.41 0.29 -15.56
CA LEU A 266 6.07 -1.11 -15.33
C LEU A 266 5.96 -1.88 -16.65
N ALA A 267 5.27 -1.32 -17.65
CA ALA A 267 5.16 -1.90 -18.99
C ALA A 267 6.53 -2.08 -19.68
N GLN A 268 7.50 -1.21 -19.40
CA GLN A 268 8.88 -1.33 -19.89
C GLN A 268 9.73 -2.31 -19.08
N GLY A 269 9.22 -2.90 -17.99
CA GLY A 269 9.91 -3.86 -17.12
C GLY A 269 10.83 -3.22 -16.08
N TYR A 270 10.59 -1.96 -15.73
CA TYR A 270 11.23 -1.28 -14.60
C TYR A 270 10.28 -1.23 -13.40
N ALA A 271 10.83 -1.30 -12.20
CA ALA A 271 10.09 -0.90 -11.01
C ALA A 271 9.88 0.61 -11.00
N SER A 272 8.68 1.05 -10.60
CA SER A 272 8.33 2.46 -10.51
C SER A 272 8.32 2.92 -9.04
N LEU A 273 8.84 4.12 -8.80
CA LEU A 273 8.78 4.80 -7.51
C LEU A 273 8.12 6.17 -7.72
N SER A 274 6.85 6.27 -7.34
CA SER A 274 6.06 7.49 -7.48
C SER A 274 5.94 8.20 -6.14
N PRO A 275 6.51 9.41 -5.98
CA PRO A 275 6.21 10.24 -4.80
C PRO A 275 4.78 10.78 -4.93
N GLN A 276 3.98 10.58 -3.86
CA GLN A 276 2.61 11.09 -3.74
C GLN A 276 2.49 12.00 -2.52
N THR A 277 1.55 12.91 -2.54
CA THR A 277 1.25 13.82 -1.43
C THR A 277 -0.20 13.67 -0.99
N VAL A 278 -0.47 14.04 0.26
CA VAL A 278 -1.84 14.16 0.78
C VAL A 278 -2.49 15.50 0.44
N ASP A 279 -1.72 16.49 -0.06
CA ASP A 279 -2.26 17.74 -0.59
C ASP A 279 -2.91 17.50 -1.96
N LEU A 280 -4.24 17.52 -1.98
CA LEU A 280 -5.06 17.31 -3.17
C LEU A 280 -5.39 18.60 -3.91
N THR A 281 -4.82 19.74 -3.51
CA THR A 281 -5.08 21.04 -4.12
C THR A 281 -4.48 21.09 -5.53
N ASP A 282 -5.30 21.26 -6.55
CA ASP A 282 -4.85 21.69 -7.87
C ASP A 282 -4.39 23.16 -7.78
N ARG A 283 -3.08 23.35 -7.81
CA ARG A 283 -2.47 24.68 -7.59
C ARG A 283 -2.68 25.64 -8.75
N GLU A 284 -2.86 25.14 -9.97
CA GLU A 284 -3.14 25.96 -11.14
C GLU A 284 -4.59 26.43 -11.12
N GLU A 285 -5.52 25.53 -10.86
CA GLU A 285 -6.94 25.86 -10.71
C GLU A 285 -7.19 26.76 -9.50
N PHE A 286 -6.50 26.52 -8.37
CA PHE A 286 -6.58 27.39 -7.21
C PHE A 286 -6.20 28.85 -7.57
N LYS A 287 -5.09 29.06 -8.29
CA LYS A 287 -4.68 30.39 -8.74
C LYS A 287 -5.73 31.01 -9.66
N ARG A 288 -6.26 30.24 -10.62
CA ARG A 288 -7.29 30.72 -11.54
C ARG A 288 -8.55 31.20 -10.79
N LEU A 289 -8.98 30.47 -9.73
CA LEU A 289 -10.14 30.84 -8.92
C LEU A 289 -9.85 32.08 -8.05
N MET A 290 -8.65 32.23 -7.50
CA MET A 290 -8.26 33.43 -6.74
C MET A 290 -8.30 34.70 -7.59
N ASP A 291 -7.89 34.60 -8.86
CA ASP A 291 -8.00 35.72 -9.80
C ASP A 291 -9.46 36.09 -10.10
N TYR A 292 -10.39 35.12 -10.00
CA TYR A 292 -11.81 35.32 -10.21
C TYR A 292 -12.49 36.02 -9.01
N GLU A 293 -12.04 35.77 -7.76
CA GLU A 293 -12.57 36.46 -6.56
C GLU A 293 -12.14 37.92 -6.46
N SER A 294 -11.11 38.33 -7.19
CA SER A 294 -10.58 39.71 -7.14
C SER A 294 -11.29 40.67 -8.13
N VAL A 295 -12.35 40.22 -8.81
CA VAL A 295 -13.22 41.00 -9.70
C VAL A 295 -14.56 41.25 -9.04
#